data_318c97dfd727eecb48afbcb7a20c35b7
#
_entry.id   318c97dfd727eecb48afbcb7a20c35b7
#
_cell.length_a   1.000
_cell.length_b   1.000
_cell.length_c   1.000
_cell.angle_alpha   90.00
_cell.angle_beta   90.00
_cell.angle_gamma   90.00
#
_symmetry.space_group_name_H-M   'P 1'
#
loop_
_entity.id
_entity.type
_entity.pdbx_description
1 polymer ?
#
loop_
_entity_poly.entity_id
_entity_poly.type
_entity_poly.pdbx_seq_one_letter_code
_entity_poly.pdbx_strand_id
1 'polypeptide(L)'
;IDSDPEWFIEMLNRAKGKLDNKTFNRYVQKANEYYHSQSNHYLIASIQAVYAKFVEKDFTGDADLNLEKVVEVINYLASKISDLYKVKLMKLLWYSDMLNFKRYGQSITGLAYCALPMGAVPEGHEQIMMLDGVSCEIKVFDNIAYEFKPTPGFKAKLLSSSELEVIDKVISACGSLNTTQIIDKMHDEVAYKHTPDNCVIRYSLAAELSIE
;
A
#
# COMPACT_ATOMS: atom_id res chain seq x y z
N ILE A 1 -21.17 -11.93 19.00
CA ILE A 1 -20.10 -11.73 17.97
C ILE A 1 -20.27 -10.33 17.36
N ASP A 2 -21.48 -9.88 17.09
CA ASP A 2 -21.74 -8.61 16.37
C ASP A 2 -21.40 -7.34 17.17
N SER A 3 -21.14 -7.43 18.46
CA SER A 3 -20.92 -6.25 19.31
C SER A 3 -19.50 -6.13 19.88
N ASP A 4 -18.76 -7.22 20.06
CA ASP A 4 -17.40 -7.20 20.64
C ASP A 4 -16.66 -8.51 20.35
N PRO A 5 -15.81 -8.52 19.31
CA PRO A 5 -15.01 -9.70 18.96
C PRO A 5 -14.00 -10.09 20.04
N GLU A 6 -13.41 -9.14 20.77
CA GLU A 6 -12.43 -9.41 21.84
C GLU A 6 -13.11 -10.10 23.02
N TRP A 7 -14.28 -9.62 23.40
CA TRP A 7 -15.10 -10.26 24.43
C TRP A 7 -15.46 -11.71 24.05
N PHE A 8 -15.79 -11.96 22.78
CA PHE A 8 -16.11 -13.30 22.30
C PHE A 8 -14.91 -14.25 22.36
N ILE A 9 -13.71 -13.78 22.00
CA ILE A 9 -12.46 -14.55 22.12
C ILE A 9 -12.15 -14.84 23.59
N GLU A 10 -12.36 -13.88 24.50
CA GLU A 10 -12.16 -14.09 25.94
C GLU A 10 -13.14 -15.14 26.48
N MET A 11 -14.42 -15.08 26.08
CA MET A 11 -15.44 -16.08 26.44
C MET A 11 -15.06 -17.47 25.93
N LEU A 12 -14.55 -17.59 24.72
CA LEU A 12 -14.05 -18.87 24.17
C LEU A 12 -12.88 -19.40 25.00
N ASN A 13 -11.94 -18.55 25.39
CA ASN A 13 -10.81 -18.95 26.23
C ASN A 13 -11.26 -19.45 27.61
N ARG A 14 -12.29 -18.83 28.19
CA ARG A 14 -12.92 -19.31 29.45
C ARG A 14 -13.65 -20.66 29.29
N ALA A 15 -14.12 -20.96 28.06
CA ALA A 15 -14.74 -22.24 27.72
C ALA A 15 -13.72 -23.32 27.32
N LYS A 16 -12.43 -23.00 27.28
CA LYS A 16 -11.35 -23.96 27.01
C LYS A 16 -11.39 -25.09 28.07
N GLY A 17 -11.50 -26.31 27.60
CA GLY A 17 -11.65 -27.49 28.47
C GLY A 17 -13.11 -27.94 28.69
N LYS A 18 -14.11 -27.13 28.31
CA LYS A 18 -15.53 -27.53 28.26
C LYS A 18 -15.98 -27.98 26.88
N LEU A 19 -15.18 -27.68 25.86
CA LEU A 19 -15.40 -28.08 24.47
C LEU A 19 -14.27 -29.03 24.04
N ASP A 20 -14.57 -29.94 23.12
CA ASP A 20 -13.52 -30.70 22.47
C ASP A 20 -12.59 -29.80 21.64
N ASN A 21 -11.34 -30.20 21.49
CA ASN A 21 -10.31 -29.38 20.85
C ASN A 21 -10.66 -28.99 19.41
N LYS A 22 -11.33 -29.84 18.65
CA LYS A 22 -11.72 -29.58 17.26
C LYS A 22 -12.79 -28.48 17.21
N THR A 23 -13.79 -28.57 18.05
CA THR A 23 -14.85 -27.57 18.16
C THR A 23 -14.31 -26.24 18.68
N PHE A 24 -13.44 -26.26 19.71
CA PHE A 24 -12.79 -25.07 20.23
C PHE A 24 -11.99 -24.34 19.15
N ASN A 25 -11.09 -25.02 18.46
CA ASN A 25 -10.26 -24.45 17.40
C ASN A 25 -11.09 -23.87 16.25
N ARG A 26 -12.18 -24.53 15.87
CA ARG A 26 -13.10 -24.02 14.86
C ARG A 26 -13.77 -22.70 15.26
N TYR A 27 -14.16 -22.56 16.54
CA TYR A 27 -14.76 -21.29 17.01
C TYR A 27 -13.72 -20.18 17.15
N VAL A 28 -12.51 -20.48 17.60
CA VAL A 28 -11.40 -19.51 17.65
C VAL A 28 -11.05 -19.03 16.25
N GLN A 29 -10.95 -19.94 15.27
CA GLN A 29 -10.70 -19.56 13.89
C GLN A 29 -11.80 -18.64 13.35
N LYS A 30 -13.08 -18.97 13.53
CA LYS A 30 -14.20 -18.13 13.11
C LYS A 30 -14.22 -16.75 13.79
N ALA A 31 -13.86 -16.69 15.07
CA ALA A 31 -13.78 -15.43 15.80
C ALA A 31 -12.65 -14.53 15.23
N ASN A 32 -11.50 -15.12 14.95
CA ASN A 32 -10.38 -14.41 14.35
C ASN A 32 -10.71 -13.93 12.91
N GLU A 33 -11.30 -14.78 12.08
CA GLU A 33 -11.75 -14.41 10.73
C GLU A 33 -12.74 -13.23 10.77
N TYR A 34 -13.68 -13.26 11.72
CA TYR A 34 -14.64 -12.15 11.91
C TYR A 34 -13.94 -10.87 12.38
N TYR A 35 -13.05 -10.97 13.36
CA TYR A 35 -12.28 -9.82 13.87
C TYR A 35 -11.45 -9.18 12.75
N HIS A 36 -10.72 -9.97 11.97
CA HIS A 36 -9.94 -9.47 10.84
C HIS A 36 -10.83 -8.81 9.77
N SER A 37 -11.97 -9.41 9.45
CA SER A 37 -12.90 -8.82 8.48
C SER A 37 -13.45 -7.46 8.93
N GLN A 38 -13.79 -7.31 10.20
CA GLN A 38 -14.25 -6.03 10.76
C GLN A 38 -13.11 -5.00 10.79
N SER A 39 -11.92 -5.40 11.23
CA SER A 39 -10.74 -4.53 11.25
C SER A 39 -10.41 -4.01 9.86
N ASN A 40 -10.38 -4.88 8.85
CA ASN A 40 -10.12 -4.49 7.47
C ASN A 40 -11.23 -3.57 6.91
N HIS A 41 -12.49 -3.82 7.26
CA HIS A 41 -13.60 -2.94 6.86
C HIS A 41 -13.43 -1.52 7.42
N TYR A 42 -13.05 -1.37 8.68
CA TYR A 42 -12.77 -0.05 9.27
C TYR A 42 -11.56 0.63 8.61
N LEU A 43 -10.50 -0.11 8.29
CA LEU A 43 -9.35 0.42 7.58
C LEU A 43 -9.75 0.94 6.19
N ILE A 44 -10.49 0.15 5.42
CA ILE A 44 -11.00 0.55 4.10
C ILE A 44 -11.86 1.81 4.23
N ALA A 45 -12.82 1.84 5.15
CA ALA A 45 -13.69 3.00 5.36
C ALA A 45 -12.89 4.25 5.77
N SER A 46 -11.86 4.11 6.61
CA SER A 46 -11.01 5.23 7.02
C SER A 46 -10.19 5.79 5.85
N ILE A 47 -9.64 4.93 5.00
CA ILE A 47 -8.92 5.35 3.79
C ILE A 47 -9.88 6.05 2.83
N GLN A 48 -11.05 5.47 2.57
CA GLN A 48 -12.07 6.07 1.69
C GLN A 48 -12.52 7.44 2.20
N ALA A 49 -12.66 7.63 3.51
CA ALA A 49 -12.98 8.92 4.11
C ALA A 49 -11.89 9.97 3.88
N VAL A 50 -10.61 9.58 3.96
CA VAL A 50 -9.48 10.46 3.60
C VAL A 50 -9.55 10.84 2.13
N TYR A 51 -9.86 9.89 1.24
CA TYR A 51 -9.89 10.11 -0.20
C TYR A 51 -11.13 10.89 -0.68
N ALA A 52 -12.21 10.95 0.11
CA ALA A 52 -13.39 11.74 -0.22
C ALA A 52 -13.11 13.26 -0.40
N LYS A 53 -11.98 13.76 0.15
CA LYS A 53 -11.55 15.15 -0.04
C LYS A 53 -10.94 15.44 -1.43
N PHE A 54 -10.49 14.40 -2.15
CA PHE A 54 -9.82 14.56 -3.45
C PHE A 54 -10.84 14.57 -4.59
N VAL A 55 -11.54 15.69 -4.75
CA VAL A 55 -12.55 15.88 -5.79
C VAL A 55 -11.89 16.15 -7.16
N GLU A 56 -10.76 16.85 -7.16
CA GLU A 56 -10.00 17.10 -8.39
C GLU A 56 -9.26 15.84 -8.83
N LYS A 57 -9.56 15.36 -10.02
CA LYS A 57 -8.98 14.15 -10.60
C LYS A 57 -7.46 14.22 -10.80
N ASP A 58 -6.90 15.43 -10.90
CA ASP A 58 -5.46 15.66 -10.96
C ASP A 58 -4.71 15.22 -9.69
N PHE A 59 -5.41 15.02 -8.57
CA PHE A 59 -4.82 14.49 -7.34
C PHE A 59 -4.80 12.96 -7.25
N THR A 60 -5.63 12.29 -8.07
CA THR A 60 -5.72 10.83 -8.10
C THR A 60 -5.33 10.23 -9.46
N GLY A 61 -4.84 11.07 -10.38
CA GLY A 61 -4.41 10.63 -11.71
C GLY A 61 -5.56 10.11 -12.55
N ASP A 62 -6.69 10.83 -12.57
CA ASP A 62 -7.92 10.49 -13.32
C ASP A 62 -8.42 9.05 -13.09
N ALA A 63 -8.13 8.49 -11.92
CA ALA A 63 -8.60 7.17 -11.48
C ALA A 63 -9.32 7.28 -10.13
N ASP A 64 -10.28 6.40 -9.92
CA ASP A 64 -10.87 6.19 -8.60
C ASP A 64 -9.94 5.31 -7.75
N LEU A 65 -9.90 5.57 -6.43
CA LEU A 65 -9.11 4.77 -5.51
C LEU A 65 -9.50 3.29 -5.58
N ASN A 66 -8.54 2.44 -5.90
CA ASN A 66 -8.71 0.99 -5.96
C ASN A 66 -7.73 0.29 -5.00
N LEU A 67 -8.19 0.01 -3.78
CA LEU A 67 -7.36 -0.60 -2.73
C LEU A 67 -6.94 -2.04 -3.06
N GLU A 68 -7.74 -2.78 -3.83
CA GLU A 68 -7.36 -4.12 -4.27
C GLU A 68 -6.18 -4.05 -5.25
N LYS A 69 -6.17 -3.09 -6.18
CA LYS A 69 -5.01 -2.83 -7.03
C LYS A 69 -3.81 -2.34 -6.23
N VAL A 70 -4.00 -1.49 -5.21
CA VAL A 70 -2.91 -1.06 -4.32
C VAL A 70 -2.23 -2.28 -3.69
N VAL A 71 -3.02 -3.19 -3.10
CA VAL A 71 -2.50 -4.43 -2.51
C VAL A 71 -1.77 -5.29 -3.55
N GLU A 72 -2.31 -5.37 -4.76
CA GLU A 72 -1.69 -6.15 -5.84
C GLU A 72 -0.36 -5.54 -6.31
N VAL A 73 -0.27 -4.21 -6.46
CA VAL A 73 0.99 -3.50 -6.78
C VAL A 73 2.03 -3.72 -5.69
N ILE A 74 1.66 -3.62 -4.42
CA ILE A 74 2.58 -3.87 -3.28
C ILE A 74 3.14 -5.29 -3.35
N ASN A 75 2.27 -6.29 -3.54
CA ASN A 75 2.69 -7.69 -3.66
C ASN A 75 3.58 -7.92 -4.89
N TYR A 76 3.25 -7.30 -6.02
CA TYR A 76 4.06 -7.43 -7.24
C TYR A 76 5.46 -6.87 -7.03
N LEU A 77 5.58 -5.65 -6.48
CA LEU A 77 6.84 -5.04 -6.13
C LEU A 77 7.64 -5.91 -5.14
N ALA A 78 6.99 -6.41 -4.09
CA ALA A 78 7.60 -7.27 -3.08
C ALA A 78 8.04 -8.65 -3.66
N SER A 79 7.39 -9.13 -4.71
CA SER A 79 7.78 -10.37 -5.39
C SER A 79 9.03 -10.24 -6.26
N LYS A 80 9.37 -8.99 -6.65
CA LYS A 80 10.48 -8.69 -7.58
C LYS A 80 11.68 -8.07 -6.89
N ILE A 81 11.47 -7.43 -5.75
CA ILE A 81 12.52 -6.66 -5.04
C ILE A 81 12.76 -7.31 -3.68
N SER A 82 13.95 -7.84 -3.47
CA SER A 82 14.44 -8.17 -2.14
C SER A 82 14.68 -6.87 -1.34
N ASP A 83 14.58 -6.93 -0.01
CA ASP A 83 14.81 -5.79 0.87
C ASP A 83 13.93 -4.57 0.53
N LEU A 84 12.63 -4.82 0.28
CA LEU A 84 11.65 -3.78 0.00
C LEU A 84 11.16 -3.16 1.32
N TYR A 85 11.81 -2.09 1.76
CA TYR A 85 11.45 -1.36 2.96
C TYR A 85 10.44 -0.24 2.67
N LYS A 86 9.72 0.20 3.73
CA LYS A 86 8.64 1.20 3.69
C LYS A 86 8.98 2.41 2.81
N VAL A 87 10.12 3.06 3.04
CA VAL A 87 10.49 4.28 2.31
C VAL A 87 10.59 4.02 0.81
N LYS A 88 11.26 2.94 0.41
CA LYS A 88 11.38 2.54 -0.99
C LYS A 88 10.02 2.20 -1.59
N LEU A 89 9.19 1.41 -0.90
CA LEU A 89 7.85 1.05 -1.36
C LEU A 89 7.00 2.28 -1.70
N MET A 90 6.97 3.28 -0.80
CA MET A 90 6.18 4.50 -1.02
C MET A 90 6.59 5.22 -2.32
N LYS A 91 7.90 5.28 -2.62
CA LYS A 91 8.40 5.91 -3.86
C LYS A 91 8.08 5.07 -5.10
N LEU A 92 8.20 3.75 -5.00
CA LEU A 92 7.88 2.86 -6.13
C LEU A 92 6.39 2.89 -6.48
N LEU A 93 5.50 3.01 -5.49
CA LEU A 93 4.06 3.25 -5.71
C LEU A 93 3.85 4.56 -6.48
N TRP A 94 4.45 5.67 -6.01
CA TRP A 94 4.36 6.96 -6.67
C TRP A 94 4.88 6.92 -8.11
N TYR A 95 6.08 6.34 -8.33
CA TYR A 95 6.65 6.22 -9.68
C TYR A 95 5.77 5.38 -10.60
N SER A 96 5.17 4.30 -10.10
CA SER A 96 4.29 3.43 -10.90
C SER A 96 3.04 4.18 -11.36
N ASP A 97 2.39 4.90 -10.46
CA ASP A 97 1.20 5.68 -10.78
C ASP A 97 1.53 6.85 -11.72
N MET A 98 2.60 7.61 -11.43
CA MET A 98 3.01 8.75 -12.25
C MET A 98 3.44 8.33 -13.65
N LEU A 99 4.19 7.23 -13.80
CA LEU A 99 4.60 6.73 -15.10
C LEU A 99 3.41 6.20 -15.90
N ASN A 100 2.46 5.53 -15.25
CA ASN A 100 1.24 5.08 -15.92
C ASN A 100 0.41 6.28 -16.39
N PHE A 101 0.27 7.31 -15.54
CA PHE A 101 -0.41 8.54 -15.92
C PHE A 101 0.30 9.25 -17.08
N LYS A 102 1.62 9.37 -17.04
CA LYS A 102 2.41 9.95 -18.16
C LYS A 102 2.15 9.25 -19.49
N ARG A 103 1.98 7.92 -19.48
CA ARG A 103 1.83 7.11 -20.70
C ARG A 103 0.39 6.99 -21.19
N TYR A 104 -0.55 6.85 -20.25
CA TYR A 104 -1.93 6.45 -20.57
C TYR A 104 -2.98 7.44 -20.07
N GLY A 105 -2.57 8.54 -19.41
CA GLY A 105 -3.49 9.56 -18.88
C GLY A 105 -4.26 9.12 -17.63
N GLN A 106 -3.91 7.97 -17.02
CA GLN A 106 -4.57 7.45 -15.83
C GLN A 106 -3.57 6.79 -14.88
N SER A 107 -3.71 6.99 -13.57
CA SER A 107 -2.93 6.25 -12.58
C SER A 107 -3.37 4.78 -12.48
N ILE A 108 -2.53 3.91 -11.91
CA ILE A 108 -2.88 2.49 -11.70
C ILE A 108 -3.85 2.33 -10.54
N THR A 109 -3.61 3.07 -9.45
CA THR A 109 -4.23 2.81 -8.14
C THR A 109 -5.25 3.86 -7.70
N GLY A 110 -5.21 5.07 -8.26
CA GLY A 110 -5.98 6.21 -7.78
C GLY A 110 -5.46 6.80 -6.47
N LEU A 111 -4.21 6.50 -6.07
CA LEU A 111 -3.61 7.06 -4.88
C LEU A 111 -3.25 8.54 -5.06
N ALA A 112 -3.51 9.35 -4.02
CA ALA A 112 -3.03 10.72 -3.90
C ALA A 112 -1.76 10.74 -3.03
N TYR A 113 -0.76 11.51 -3.44
CA TYR A 113 0.56 11.52 -2.80
C TYR A 113 0.92 12.89 -2.25
N CYS A 114 1.38 12.94 -0.99
CA CYS A 114 1.90 14.15 -0.38
C CYS A 114 3.42 14.25 -0.51
N ALA A 115 3.92 15.47 -0.72
CA ALA A 115 5.33 15.80 -0.64
C ALA A 115 5.76 15.90 0.83
N LEU A 116 6.36 14.84 1.38
CA LEU A 116 6.89 14.79 2.74
C LEU A 116 8.43 14.87 2.72
N PRO A 117 9.11 15.19 3.84
CA PRO A 117 10.56 15.41 3.87
C PRO A 117 11.42 14.27 3.29
N MET A 118 10.92 13.03 3.33
CA MET A 118 11.59 11.88 2.72
C MET A 118 11.04 11.53 1.32
N GLY A 119 10.33 12.45 0.66
CA GLY A 119 9.76 12.29 -0.68
C GLY A 119 8.27 11.95 -0.67
N ALA A 120 7.72 11.64 -1.85
CA ALA A 120 6.30 11.34 -2.02
C ALA A 120 5.84 10.13 -1.20
N VAL A 121 4.68 10.28 -0.54
CA VAL A 121 4.05 9.25 0.29
C VAL A 121 2.54 9.27 0.05
N PRO A 122 1.88 8.10 -0.16
CA PRO A 122 0.42 8.07 -0.34
C PRO A 122 -0.31 8.56 0.90
N GLU A 123 -1.37 9.32 0.72
CA GLU A 123 -2.30 9.64 1.80
C GLU A 123 -2.90 8.34 2.39
N GLY A 124 -2.97 8.26 3.72
CA GLY A 124 -3.43 7.05 4.41
C GLY A 124 -2.47 5.87 4.35
N HIS A 125 -1.17 6.11 4.07
CA HIS A 125 -0.17 5.05 3.90
C HIS A 125 -0.04 4.10 5.11
N GLU A 126 -0.29 4.58 6.33
CA GLU A 126 -0.23 3.70 7.51
C GLU A 126 -1.37 2.69 7.51
N GLN A 127 -2.58 3.12 7.18
CA GLN A 127 -3.74 2.24 7.03
C GLN A 127 -3.58 1.30 5.82
N ILE A 128 -3.03 1.79 4.71
CA ILE A 128 -2.74 0.98 3.51
C ILE A 128 -1.80 -0.17 3.84
N MET A 129 -0.77 0.05 4.65
CA MET A 129 0.16 -1.00 5.07
C MET A 129 -0.47 -2.08 5.95
N MET A 130 -1.63 -1.81 6.56
CA MET A 130 -2.36 -2.72 7.44
C MET A 130 -3.50 -3.46 6.73
N LEU A 131 -3.73 -3.19 5.43
CA LEU A 131 -4.78 -3.86 4.65
C LEU A 131 -4.55 -5.36 4.56
N ASP A 132 -5.63 -6.13 4.56
CA ASP A 132 -5.58 -7.56 4.26
C ASP A 132 -4.90 -7.79 2.90
N GLY A 133 -4.01 -8.77 2.85
CA GLY A 133 -3.21 -9.06 1.67
C GLY A 133 -1.90 -8.25 1.57
N VAL A 134 -1.65 -7.30 2.45
CA VAL A 134 -0.33 -6.68 2.61
C VAL A 134 0.44 -7.43 3.70
N SER A 135 1.63 -7.92 3.37
CA SER A 135 2.48 -8.65 4.32
C SER A 135 3.77 -7.87 4.57
N CYS A 136 4.05 -7.56 5.82
CA CYS A 136 5.32 -6.94 6.20
C CYS A 136 5.90 -7.59 7.48
N GLU A 137 7.21 -7.63 7.54
CA GLU A 137 7.98 -8.08 8.70
C GLU A 137 8.65 -6.89 9.37
N ILE A 138 8.63 -6.88 10.71
CA ILE A 138 9.36 -5.88 11.48
C ILE A 138 10.82 -6.33 11.58
N LYS A 139 11.75 -5.50 11.13
CA LYS A 139 13.20 -5.65 11.31
C LYS A 139 13.68 -4.59 12.31
N VAL A 140 14.52 -5.01 13.22
CA VAL A 140 15.13 -4.12 14.22
C VAL A 140 16.60 -3.97 13.87
N PHE A 141 16.96 -2.76 13.46
CA PHE A 141 18.34 -2.28 13.30
C PHE A 141 18.61 -1.24 14.39
N ASP A 142 19.28 -0.16 14.08
CA ASP A 142 19.35 1.03 14.95
C ASP A 142 17.95 1.68 15.12
N ASN A 143 17.08 1.46 14.11
CA ASN A 143 15.69 1.89 14.11
C ASN A 143 14.79 0.73 13.64
N ILE A 144 13.48 0.84 13.90
CA ILE A 144 12.47 -0.10 13.41
C ILE A 144 12.25 0.13 11.91
N ALA A 145 12.34 -0.95 11.14
CA ALA A 145 12.07 -0.96 9.71
C ALA A 145 10.97 -1.98 9.38
N TYR A 146 10.15 -1.66 8.37
CA TYR A 146 9.10 -2.53 7.85
C TYR A 146 9.53 -3.05 6.49
N GLU A 147 9.81 -4.35 6.41
CA GLU A 147 10.17 -5.05 5.18
C GLU A 147 8.94 -5.74 4.59
N PHE A 148 8.58 -5.42 3.35
CA PHE A 148 7.44 -5.99 2.66
C PHE A 148 7.80 -7.27 1.94
N LYS A 149 6.94 -8.28 2.09
CA LYS A 149 7.06 -9.59 1.45
C LYS A 149 5.81 -9.89 0.62
N PRO A 150 5.93 -10.62 -0.48
CA PRO A 150 4.75 -11.06 -1.20
C PRO A 150 3.96 -12.06 -0.36
N THR A 151 2.65 -12.01 -0.42
CA THR A 151 1.80 -13.03 0.20
C THR A 151 2.05 -14.40 -0.45
N PRO A 152 2.01 -15.50 0.32
CA PRO A 152 2.24 -16.83 -0.22
C PRO A 152 1.33 -17.16 -1.40
N GLY A 153 1.91 -17.58 -2.53
CA GLY A 153 1.15 -17.94 -3.72
C GLY A 153 0.61 -16.74 -4.52
N PHE A 154 1.07 -15.53 -4.25
CA PHE A 154 0.65 -14.31 -4.97
C PHE A 154 0.76 -14.49 -6.49
N LYS A 155 -0.29 -14.07 -7.19
CA LYS A 155 -0.33 -13.91 -8.65
C LYS A 155 -1.14 -12.66 -8.97
N ALA A 156 -0.61 -11.80 -9.83
CA ALA A 156 -1.33 -10.63 -10.32
C ALA A 156 -2.57 -11.07 -11.11
N LYS A 157 -3.70 -10.42 -10.86
CA LYS A 157 -5.00 -10.72 -11.49
C LYS A 157 -5.74 -9.46 -11.95
N LEU A 158 -5.56 -8.35 -11.26
CA LEU A 158 -6.25 -7.09 -11.52
C LEU A 158 -5.42 -6.14 -12.38
N LEU A 159 -4.09 -6.32 -12.35
CA LEU A 159 -3.18 -5.50 -13.14
C LEU A 159 -3.20 -5.97 -14.61
N SER A 160 -3.44 -5.04 -15.52
CA SER A 160 -3.33 -5.26 -16.96
C SER A 160 -1.87 -5.48 -17.39
N SER A 161 -1.67 -6.01 -18.59
CA SER A 161 -0.32 -6.19 -19.15
C SER A 161 0.44 -4.88 -19.28
N SER A 162 -0.23 -3.78 -19.63
CA SER A 162 0.38 -2.44 -19.73
C SER A 162 0.78 -1.88 -18.37
N GLU A 163 -0.06 -2.08 -17.33
CA GLU A 163 0.28 -1.67 -15.95
C GLU A 163 1.47 -2.48 -15.41
N LEU A 164 1.52 -3.79 -15.68
CA LEU A 164 2.66 -4.63 -15.31
C LEU A 164 3.95 -4.17 -16.01
N GLU A 165 3.89 -3.81 -17.31
CA GLU A 165 5.02 -3.27 -18.04
C GLU A 165 5.52 -1.96 -17.42
N VAL A 166 4.62 -1.08 -17.01
CA VAL A 166 4.96 0.18 -16.33
C VAL A 166 5.67 -0.11 -15.00
N ILE A 167 5.13 -1.01 -14.19
CA ILE A 167 5.73 -1.37 -12.90
C ILE A 167 7.11 -2.01 -13.11
N ASP A 168 7.28 -2.88 -14.11
CA ASP A 168 8.57 -3.50 -14.44
C ASP A 168 9.60 -2.45 -14.90
N LYS A 169 9.19 -1.40 -15.62
CA LYS A 169 10.04 -0.25 -15.94
C LYS A 169 10.51 0.48 -14.68
N VAL A 170 9.58 0.74 -13.74
CA VAL A 170 9.91 1.36 -12.45
C VAL A 170 10.87 0.48 -11.64
N ILE A 171 10.64 -0.82 -11.60
CA ILE A 171 11.55 -1.78 -10.95
C ILE A 171 12.94 -1.73 -11.58
N SER A 172 13.03 -1.71 -12.91
CA SER A 172 14.30 -1.63 -13.64
C SER A 172 15.07 -0.34 -13.34
N ALA A 173 14.35 0.80 -13.20
CA ALA A 173 14.95 2.10 -12.95
C ALA A 173 15.30 2.36 -11.48
N CYS A 174 14.51 1.82 -10.54
CA CYS A 174 14.58 2.19 -9.12
C CYS A 174 14.72 1.01 -8.16
N GLY A 175 14.47 -0.23 -8.60
CA GLY A 175 14.41 -1.39 -7.71
C GLY A 175 15.74 -1.71 -7.00
N SER A 176 16.87 -1.45 -7.66
CA SER A 176 18.20 -1.66 -7.09
C SER A 176 18.69 -0.50 -6.20
N LEU A 177 18.03 0.65 -6.21
CA LEU A 177 18.42 1.82 -5.43
C LEU A 177 18.25 1.52 -3.93
N ASN A 178 19.20 1.98 -3.11
CA ASN A 178 19.03 1.98 -1.66
C ASN A 178 18.13 3.15 -1.20
N THR A 179 17.83 3.21 0.10
CA THR A 179 16.93 4.23 0.66
C THR A 179 17.39 5.66 0.37
N THR A 180 18.67 5.97 0.56
CA THR A 180 19.21 7.30 0.29
C THR A 180 19.09 7.65 -1.19
N GLN A 181 19.54 6.76 -2.07
CA GLN A 181 19.50 6.97 -3.51
C GLN A 181 18.09 7.20 -4.05
N ILE A 182 17.08 6.47 -3.56
CA ILE A 182 15.71 6.66 -4.04
C ILE A 182 15.08 7.93 -3.47
N ILE A 183 15.48 8.39 -2.28
CA ILE A 183 15.09 9.70 -1.73
C ILE A 183 15.71 10.81 -2.59
N ASP A 184 17.01 10.76 -2.86
CA ASP A 184 17.70 11.77 -3.66
C ASP A 184 17.07 11.87 -5.06
N LYS A 185 16.85 10.71 -5.72
CA LYS A 185 16.18 10.66 -7.01
C LYS A 185 14.77 11.27 -6.95
N MET A 186 14.00 10.99 -5.89
CA MET A 186 12.66 11.56 -5.70
C MET A 186 12.72 13.08 -5.51
N HIS A 187 13.68 13.58 -4.75
CA HIS A 187 13.86 15.01 -4.53
C HIS A 187 14.28 15.74 -5.81
N ASP A 188 14.85 15.05 -6.79
CA ASP A 188 15.19 15.61 -8.08
C ASP A 188 14.03 15.69 -9.07
N GLU A 189 12.93 14.97 -8.82
CA GLU A 189 11.74 15.02 -9.68
C GLU A 189 11.07 16.41 -9.66
N VAL A 190 10.72 16.90 -10.84
CA VAL A 190 10.06 18.21 -11.01
C VAL A 190 8.75 18.27 -10.24
N ALA A 191 7.97 17.21 -10.30
CA ALA A 191 6.70 17.10 -9.58
C ALA A 191 6.86 17.29 -8.07
N TYR A 192 7.91 16.73 -7.47
CA TYR A 192 8.21 16.91 -6.06
C TYR A 192 8.72 18.33 -5.76
N LYS A 193 9.69 18.84 -6.53
CA LYS A 193 10.28 20.18 -6.34
C LYS A 193 9.26 21.32 -6.45
N HIS A 194 8.25 21.17 -7.31
CA HIS A 194 7.22 22.19 -7.51
C HIS A 194 6.02 22.05 -6.56
N THR A 195 6.01 21.03 -5.71
CA THR A 195 4.94 20.85 -4.72
C THR A 195 5.43 21.37 -3.36
N PRO A 196 4.71 22.31 -2.71
CA PRO A 196 5.05 22.76 -1.37
C PRO A 196 5.01 21.60 -0.36
N ASP A 197 5.83 21.68 0.70
CA ASP A 197 5.88 20.69 1.77
C ASP A 197 4.48 20.39 2.34
N ASN A 198 4.20 19.14 2.58
CA ASN A 198 2.92 18.61 3.07
C ASN A 198 1.71 18.86 2.14
N CYS A 199 1.95 19.27 0.90
CA CYS A 199 0.90 19.41 -0.11
C CYS A 199 0.83 18.19 -1.02
N VAL A 200 -0.35 18.01 -1.66
CA VAL A 200 -0.58 16.90 -2.59
C VAL A 200 0.08 17.19 -3.93
N ILE A 201 0.82 16.23 -4.43
CA ILE A 201 1.50 16.29 -5.72
C ILE A 201 0.48 16.07 -6.84
N ARG A 202 0.47 16.97 -7.83
CA ARG A 202 -0.42 16.88 -8.99
C ARG A 202 0.13 15.92 -10.04
N TYR A 203 -0.74 15.09 -10.58
CA TYR A 203 -0.39 14.17 -11.67
C TYR A 203 -0.09 14.87 -12.99
N SER A 204 -0.65 16.04 -13.23
CA SER A 204 -0.32 16.86 -14.40
C SER A 204 1.19 17.17 -14.52
N LEU A 205 1.94 17.09 -13.42
CA LEU A 205 3.40 17.23 -13.40
C LEU A 205 4.15 15.97 -13.86
N ALA A 206 3.44 14.87 -14.15
CA ALA A 206 4.05 13.61 -14.60
C ALA A 206 4.74 13.73 -15.98
N ALA A 207 4.39 14.73 -16.79
CA ALA A 207 5.02 14.94 -18.09
C ALA A 207 6.56 15.06 -17.99
N GLU A 208 7.06 15.62 -16.89
CA GLU A 208 8.48 15.84 -16.62
C GLU A 208 9.12 14.73 -15.75
N LEU A 209 8.45 13.60 -15.59
CA LEU A 209 8.98 12.46 -14.84
C LEU A 209 10.29 11.96 -15.46
N SER A 210 11.31 11.72 -14.64
CA SER A 210 12.65 11.30 -15.08
C SER A 210 12.73 9.87 -15.62
N ILE A 211 11.68 9.07 -15.43
CA ILE A 211 11.53 7.70 -15.93
C ILE A 211 10.66 7.71 -17.20
N GLU A 212 11.06 6.92 -18.22
CA GLU A 212 10.37 6.77 -19.50
C GLU A 212 9.75 5.37 -19.70
#